data_b6c4c674de921577f643c692f0a525a3
#
_entry.id   b6c4c674de921577f643c692f0a525a3
#
_cell.length_a   1.000
_cell.length_b   1.000
_cell.length_c   1.000
_cell.angle_alpha   90.00
_cell.angle_beta   90.00
_cell.angle_gamma   90.00
#
_symmetry.space_group_name_H-M   'P 1'
#
loop_
_entity.id
_entity.type
_entity.pdbx_description
1 polymer ?
#
loop_
_entity_poly.entity_id
_entity_poly.type
_entity_poly.pdbx_seq_one_letter_code
_entity_poly.pdbx_strand_id
1 'polypeptide(L)' 'MPYHVKTPKSLGTGDVYWKENTTWTDVYADRKQYSTKSAADAVKATTVTKNGVTYTPKWFANSTVVTE' A
#
# COMPACT_ATOMS: atom_id res chain seq x y z
N MET A 1 8.27 -4.69 -15.96
CA MET A 1 8.92 -4.29 -14.70
C MET A 1 7.89 -4.41 -13.57
N PRO A 2 8.19 -5.08 -12.48
CA PRO A 2 7.23 -5.21 -11.40
C PRO A 2 7.09 -3.91 -10.60
N TYR A 3 5.96 -3.81 -9.90
CA TYR A 3 5.62 -2.66 -9.08
C TYR A 3 5.22 -3.14 -7.71
N HIS A 4 5.47 -2.33 -6.70
CA HIS A 4 4.95 -2.59 -5.36
C HIS A 4 4.51 -1.29 -4.69
N VAL A 5 3.77 -1.42 -3.59
CA VAL A 5 3.23 -0.27 -2.87
C VAL A 5 3.88 -0.22 -1.49
N LYS A 6 4.37 0.95 -1.11
CA LYS A 6 4.97 1.17 0.21
C LYS A 6 4.38 2.42 0.85
N THR A 7 4.46 2.49 2.17
CA THR A 7 4.07 3.68 2.93
C THR A 7 5.03 3.86 4.09
N PRO A 8 5.31 5.11 4.51
CA PRO A 8 6.15 5.35 5.68
C PRO A 8 5.51 4.76 6.93
N LYS A 9 6.34 4.24 7.84
CA LYS A 9 5.86 3.79 9.14
C LYS A 9 5.28 4.96 9.91
N SER A 10 4.20 4.73 10.64
CA SER A 10 3.61 5.76 11.49
C SER A 10 4.46 6.04 12.72
N LEU A 11 5.23 5.05 13.17
CA LEU A 11 6.15 5.17 14.32
C LEU A 11 7.53 4.70 13.89
N GLY A 12 8.54 5.49 14.18
CA GLY A 12 9.92 5.16 13.86
C GLY A 12 10.29 5.57 12.44
N THR A 13 11.36 4.99 11.92
CA THR A 13 11.89 5.26 10.57
C THR A 13 11.70 4.04 9.69
N GLY A 14 11.72 4.27 8.38
CA GLY A 14 11.60 3.22 7.38
C GLY A 14 10.21 3.13 6.80
N ASP A 15 10.01 2.11 5.97
CA ASP A 15 8.78 1.90 5.24
C ASP A 15 8.18 0.55 5.54
N VAL A 16 6.87 0.43 5.33
CA VAL A 16 6.18 -0.86 5.28
C VAL A 16 5.65 -1.05 3.87
N TYR A 17 5.52 -2.30 3.47
CA TYR A 17 5.15 -2.67 2.11
C TYR A 17 3.81 -3.40 2.12
N TRP A 18 3.00 -3.10 1.12
CA TRP A 18 1.72 -3.78 0.94
C TRP A 18 1.95 -5.26 0.66
N LYS A 19 1.32 -6.12 1.44
CA LYS A 19 1.38 -7.56 1.24
C LYS A 19 0.11 -8.06 0.57
N GLU A 20 -0.98 -8.13 1.30
CA GLU A 20 -2.31 -8.47 0.78
C GLU A 20 -3.32 -8.46 1.93
N ASN A 21 -4.61 -8.48 1.59
CA ASN A 21 -5.69 -8.57 2.58
C ASN A 21 -5.55 -7.55 3.71
N THR A 22 -5.32 -6.29 3.35
CA THR A 22 -5.14 -5.18 4.29
C THR A 22 -3.92 -5.34 5.21
N THR A 23 -2.97 -6.17 4.84
CA THR A 23 -1.76 -6.42 5.63
C THR A 23 -0.58 -5.64 5.05
N TRP A 24 0.15 -4.99 5.94
CA TRP A 24 1.42 -4.34 5.60
C TRP A 24 2.55 -5.08 6.31
N THR A 25 3.70 -5.15 5.67
CA THR A 25 4.86 -5.83 6.25
C THR A 25 6.11 -4.96 6.15
N ASP A 26 6.99 -5.05 7.13
CA ASP A 26 8.28 -4.39 7.07
C ASP A 26 9.35 -5.27 6.42
N VAL A 27 8.99 -6.48 6.03
CA VAL A 27 9.89 -7.41 5.33
C VAL A 27 9.77 -7.17 3.84
N TYR A 28 10.81 -6.63 3.24
CA TYR A 28 10.84 -6.31 1.82
C TYR A 28 10.54 -7.52 0.93
N ALA A 29 11.05 -8.68 1.30
CA ALA A 29 10.86 -9.91 0.53
C ALA A 29 9.40 -10.38 0.47
N ASP A 30 8.59 -9.96 1.44
CA ASP A 30 7.18 -10.36 1.53
C ASP A 30 6.23 -9.39 0.82
N ARG A 31 6.76 -8.35 0.22
CA ARG A 31 5.91 -7.36 -0.46
C ARG A 31 5.18 -7.99 -1.64
N LYS A 32 3.95 -7.52 -1.86
CA LYS A 32 3.18 -7.94 -3.04
C LYS A 32 3.70 -7.22 -4.28
N GLN A 33 4.07 -7.98 -5.29
CA GLN A 33 4.51 -7.43 -6.57
C GLN A 33 3.38 -7.51 -7.59
N TYR A 34 3.22 -6.44 -8.34
CA TYR A 34 2.21 -6.35 -9.41
C TYR A 34 2.91 -6.24 -10.76
N SER A 35 2.33 -6.85 -11.76
CA SER A 35 2.89 -6.81 -13.12
C SER A 35 2.59 -5.51 -13.85
N THR A 36 1.57 -4.77 -13.41
CA THR A 36 1.18 -3.51 -14.02
C THR A 36 1.07 -2.40 -12.97
N LYS A 37 1.34 -1.18 -13.40
CA LYS A 37 1.18 -0.01 -12.54
C LYS A 37 -0.28 0.20 -12.15
N SER A 38 -1.21 -0.09 -13.06
CA SER A 38 -2.65 0.03 -12.78
C SER A 38 -3.08 -0.83 -11.60
N ALA A 39 -2.56 -2.05 -11.51
CA ALA A 39 -2.89 -2.95 -10.40
C ALA A 39 -2.34 -2.40 -9.07
N ALA A 40 -1.14 -1.85 -9.08
CA ALA A 40 -0.54 -1.24 -7.88
C ALA A 40 -1.28 0.06 -7.50
N ASP A 41 -1.66 0.87 -8.48
CA ASP A 41 -2.43 2.09 -8.24
C ASP A 41 -3.80 1.79 -7.64
N ALA A 42 -4.40 0.67 -8.00
CA ALA A 42 -5.68 0.25 -7.44
C ALA A 42 -5.58 0.00 -5.92
N VAL A 43 -4.46 -0.53 -5.46
CA VAL A 43 -4.21 -0.69 -4.02
C VAL A 43 -4.17 0.67 -3.34
N LYS A 44 -3.45 1.62 -3.93
CA LYS A 44 -3.33 2.97 -3.38
C LYS A 44 -4.67 3.69 -3.31
N ALA A 45 -5.59 3.37 -4.22
CA ALA A 45 -6.92 3.97 -4.29
C ALA A 45 -7.95 3.26 -3.40
N THR A 46 -7.54 2.29 -2.59
CA THR A 46 -8.44 1.55 -1.71
C THR A 46 -9.17 2.49 -0.76
N THR A 47 -10.48 2.32 -0.66
CA THR A 47 -11.32 3.10 0.27
C THR A 47 -12.02 2.17 1.25
N VAL A 48 -12.40 2.74 2.39
CA VAL A 48 -13.12 2.03 3.45
C VAL A 48 -14.36 2.83 3.79
N THR A 49 -15.48 2.15 3.99
CA THR A 49 -16.72 2.78 4.45
C THR A 49 -16.95 2.41 5.90
N LYS A 50 -17.10 3.41 6.76
CA LYS A 50 -17.38 3.22 8.17
C LYS A 50 -18.42 4.23 8.61
N ASN A 51 -19.49 3.76 9.25
CA ASN A 51 -20.59 4.61 9.72
C ASN A 51 -21.18 5.49 8.61
N GLY A 52 -21.28 4.95 7.40
CA GLY A 52 -21.81 5.68 6.26
C GLY A 52 -20.83 6.67 5.61
N VAL A 53 -19.60 6.74 6.11
CA VAL A 53 -18.57 7.63 5.56
C VAL A 53 -17.53 6.81 4.81
N THR A 54 -17.29 7.15 3.55
CA THR A 54 -16.26 6.51 2.73
C THR A 54 -15.00 7.38 2.76
N TYR A 55 -13.87 6.76 3.06
CA TYR A 55 -12.60 7.49 3.12
C TYR A 55 -11.45 6.58 2.69
N THR A 56 -10.33 7.21 2.31
CA THR A 56 -9.09 6.49 2.02
C THR A 56 -8.28 6.44 3.30
N PRO A 57 -7.99 5.24 3.84
CA PRO A 57 -7.16 5.13 5.03
C PRO A 57 -5.82 5.83 4.84
N LYS A 58 -5.30 6.38 5.91
CA LYS A 58 -4.05 7.16 5.89
C LYS A 58 -2.88 6.37 5.31
N TRP A 59 -2.80 5.09 5.60
CA TRP A 59 -1.76 4.21 5.07
C TRP A 59 -1.77 4.19 3.54
N PHE A 60 -2.96 4.11 2.94
CA PHE A 60 -3.11 4.10 1.48
C PHE A 60 -2.92 5.50 0.90
N ALA A 61 -3.43 6.52 1.58
CA ALA A 61 -3.29 7.90 1.10
C ALA A 61 -1.83 8.35 1.02
N ASN A 62 -1.00 7.90 1.98
CA ASN A 62 0.42 8.22 2.03
C ASN A 62 1.29 7.22 1.27
N SER A 63 0.69 6.22 0.65
CA SER A 63 1.44 5.18 -0.05
C SER A 63 2.00 5.68 -1.39
N THR A 64 3.05 5.01 -1.85
CA THR A 64 3.70 5.31 -3.12
C THR A 64 3.86 4.01 -3.90
N VAL A 65 3.59 4.08 -5.20
CA VAL A 65 3.86 2.96 -6.11
C VAL A 65 5.32 3.06 -6.54
N VAL A 66 6.05 1.97 -6.35
CA VAL A 66 7.47 1.91 -6.69
C VAL A 66 7.67 0.99 -7.87
N THR A 67 8.42 1.45 -8.87
CA THR A 67 8.85 0.63 -10.01
C THR A 67 10.14 -0.08 -9.63
N GLU A 68 10.15 -1.38 -9.80
CA GLU A 68 11.32 -2.20 -9.46
C GLU A 68 12.26 -2.44 -10.63
#